data_04c98b2a062daf8a5344d09a9d8397be
#
_entry.id   04c98b2a062daf8a5344d09a9d8397be
#
_cell.length_a   1.000
_cell.length_b   1.000
_cell.length_c   1.000
_cell.angle_alpha   90.00
_cell.angle_beta   90.00
_cell.angle_gamma   90.00
#
_symmetry.space_group_name_H-M   'P 1'
#
loop_
_entity.id
_entity.type
_entity.pdbx_description
1 polymer ?
#
loop_
_entity_poly.entity_id
_entity_poly.type
_entity_poly.pdbx_seq_one_letter_code
_entity_poly.pdbx_strand_id
1 'polypeptide(L)'
;MGKGYVKKYNPKEGLIFEGEYLNGKKNGKGKKYRSGDLIFEGEYLNGQRSGQGKEYDRNGELIFEGEYLYNKKRKGKGYHNGKVEYEGEYLYDRKWNGKGYDENHNKIYELINGNGKVVEYFGGAGRFEGEYLNGKRNGYGKELDTCNNLIYEGEYLNGKRNGKGKKYYYGKLLFEGEFFNGEIWTGKGKEYHYSDVLKYEGEYLNGKWNGKGKEYNMDNELIFEGEYLNGEKWNGKRKEFESGHVIYEGEFLNGKRNGKGKEYDMNDKLIFEGEYLNGERNGKGKEYKTILNDNEFEGEYLNGKRWNGKGKEYKYGDLIYEGEFLNGERNGKGKEYDDDGKLIFEGEYLNGKRLNGKIKAVKKKEN
;
A
#
# COMPACT_ATOMS: atom_id res chain seq x y z
N MET A 1 -42.03 4.75 45.39
CA MET A 1 -41.21 4.57 44.18
C MET A 1 -41.97 5.18 42.98
N GLY A 2 -41.45 6.25 42.39
CA GLY A 2 -42.27 7.12 41.58
C GLY A 2 -42.09 6.95 40.09
N LYS A 3 -43.17 7.18 39.37
CA LYS A 3 -43.18 7.53 37.96
C LYS A 3 -42.81 9.03 37.82
N GLY A 4 -41.87 9.37 36.91
CA GLY A 4 -41.47 10.76 36.72
C GLY A 4 -40.93 10.99 35.32
N TYR A 5 -40.84 12.27 34.90
CA TYR A 5 -40.20 12.70 33.65
C TYR A 5 -38.81 13.21 34.00
N VAL A 6 -37.78 12.73 33.26
CA VAL A 6 -36.37 13.03 33.54
C VAL A 6 -35.69 13.59 32.28
N LYS A 7 -34.87 14.62 32.43
CA LYS A 7 -33.89 15.07 31.47
C LYS A 7 -32.50 14.73 31.95
N LYS A 8 -31.72 14.00 31.13
CA LYS A 8 -30.38 13.56 31.47
C LYS A 8 -29.37 14.24 30.55
N TYR A 9 -28.36 14.83 31.17
CA TYR A 9 -27.30 15.57 30.46
C TYR A 9 -25.96 14.87 30.62
N ASN A 10 -25.12 14.99 29.58
CA ASN A 10 -23.71 14.67 29.59
C ASN A 10 -22.93 15.99 29.53
N PRO A 11 -21.88 16.22 30.36
CA PRO A 11 -21.13 17.49 30.35
C PRO A 11 -20.49 17.84 28.99
N LYS A 12 -20.18 16.83 28.16
CA LYS A 12 -19.55 17.02 26.84
C LYS A 12 -20.55 17.06 25.68
N GLU A 13 -21.67 16.33 25.80
CA GLU A 13 -22.63 16.11 24.70
C GLU A 13 -23.95 16.87 24.88
N GLY A 14 -24.16 17.55 26.02
CA GLY A 14 -25.41 18.22 26.33
C GLY A 14 -26.52 17.22 26.73
N LEU A 15 -27.75 17.49 26.27
CA LEU A 15 -28.91 16.62 26.53
C LEU A 15 -28.72 15.28 25.79
N ILE A 16 -28.72 14.19 26.55
CA ILE A 16 -28.56 12.82 25.99
C ILE A 16 -29.85 11.98 26.05
N PHE A 17 -30.80 12.38 26.91
CA PHE A 17 -32.09 11.70 27.03
C PHE A 17 -33.10 12.60 27.73
N GLU A 18 -34.33 12.54 27.25
CA GLU A 18 -35.52 13.04 28.03
C GLU A 18 -36.67 12.07 27.87
N GLY A 19 -37.44 11.88 28.94
CA GLY A 19 -38.58 10.96 28.90
C GLY A 19 -39.03 10.42 30.24
N GLU A 20 -39.95 9.48 30.18
CA GLU A 20 -40.57 8.88 31.34
C GLU A 20 -39.66 7.83 32.00
N TYR A 21 -39.68 7.81 33.33
CA TYR A 21 -38.98 6.85 34.20
C TYR A 21 -39.92 6.20 35.15
N LEU A 22 -39.69 4.94 35.44
CA LEU A 22 -40.33 4.15 36.51
C LEU A 22 -39.25 3.41 37.28
N ASN A 23 -39.22 3.58 38.61
CA ASN A 23 -38.25 2.91 39.49
C ASN A 23 -36.78 3.10 39.01
N GLY A 24 -36.41 4.32 38.59
CA GLY A 24 -35.04 4.63 38.17
C GLY A 24 -34.64 4.15 36.76
N LYS A 25 -35.54 3.52 36.01
CA LYS A 25 -35.30 3.04 34.63
C LYS A 25 -36.20 3.80 33.68
N LYS A 26 -35.72 3.99 32.41
CA LYS A 26 -36.54 4.51 31.31
C LYS A 26 -37.75 3.61 31.12
N ASN A 27 -38.95 4.16 31.14
CA ASN A 27 -40.17 3.41 31.03
C ASN A 27 -41.32 4.32 30.57
N GLY A 28 -41.91 4.02 29.42
CA GLY A 28 -42.84 4.89 28.70
C GLY A 28 -42.17 5.65 27.58
N LYS A 29 -42.69 6.82 27.19
CA LYS A 29 -42.18 7.60 26.05
C LYS A 29 -40.87 8.33 26.38
N GLY A 30 -39.94 8.36 25.44
CA GLY A 30 -38.69 9.10 25.60
C GLY A 30 -37.97 9.38 24.31
N LYS A 31 -37.07 10.35 24.38
CA LYS A 31 -36.20 10.80 23.28
C LYS A 31 -34.74 10.64 23.65
N LYS A 32 -33.95 10.14 22.75
CA LYS A 32 -32.49 9.98 22.90
C LYS A 32 -31.75 10.85 21.93
N TYR A 33 -30.72 11.54 22.44
CA TYR A 33 -29.88 12.45 21.67
C TYR A 33 -28.43 11.99 21.66
N ARG A 34 -27.67 12.48 20.66
CA ARG A 34 -26.22 12.36 20.56
C ARG A 34 -25.68 13.67 20.02
N SER A 35 -24.81 14.33 20.76
CA SER A 35 -24.22 15.64 20.38
C SER A 35 -25.26 16.71 20.00
N GLY A 36 -26.45 16.69 20.65
CA GLY A 36 -27.56 17.59 20.38
C GLY A 36 -28.59 17.08 19.39
N ASP A 37 -28.25 16.11 18.54
CA ASP A 37 -29.12 15.58 17.49
C ASP A 37 -30.03 14.49 18.03
N LEU A 38 -31.34 14.55 17.68
CA LEU A 38 -32.31 13.49 18.01
C LEU A 38 -31.98 12.25 17.19
N ILE A 39 -31.64 11.14 17.86
CA ILE A 39 -31.32 9.86 17.20
C ILE A 39 -32.41 8.79 17.40
N PHE A 40 -33.31 8.98 18.35
CA PHE A 40 -34.42 8.06 18.58
C PHE A 40 -35.51 8.74 19.41
N GLU A 41 -36.75 8.49 19.02
CA GLU A 41 -37.92 8.75 19.88
C GLU A 41 -38.85 7.56 19.89
N GLY A 42 -39.45 7.21 21.05
CA GLY A 42 -40.30 6.06 21.13
C GLY A 42 -40.48 5.53 22.53
N GLU A 43 -40.96 4.30 22.63
CA GLU A 43 -41.32 3.66 23.88
C GLU A 43 -40.13 2.90 24.48
N TYR A 44 -40.08 2.91 25.80
CA TYR A 44 -39.09 2.21 26.61
C TYR A 44 -39.78 1.35 27.67
N LEU A 45 -39.19 0.17 27.90
CA LEU A 45 -39.57 -0.71 28.99
C LEU A 45 -38.29 -1.17 29.72
N ASN A 46 -38.26 -0.92 31.05
CA ASN A 46 -37.12 -1.30 31.89
C ASN A 46 -35.73 -0.83 31.34
N GLY A 47 -35.68 0.35 30.76
CA GLY A 47 -34.45 0.94 30.22
C GLY A 47 -34.14 0.62 28.79
N GLN A 48 -34.88 -0.27 28.14
CA GLN A 48 -34.68 -0.72 26.78
C GLN A 48 -35.77 -0.18 25.84
N ARG A 49 -35.44 0.09 24.57
CA ARG A 49 -36.42 0.42 23.55
C ARG A 49 -37.35 -0.77 23.39
N SER A 50 -38.67 -0.55 23.51
CA SER A 50 -39.67 -1.60 23.44
C SER A 50 -41.03 -0.96 23.13
N GLY A 51 -41.73 -1.43 22.09
CA GLY A 51 -42.92 -0.78 21.53
C GLY A 51 -42.59 0.06 20.29
N GLN A 52 -43.42 1.06 20.03
CA GLN A 52 -43.25 1.88 18.81
C GLN A 52 -42.12 2.91 18.97
N GLY A 53 -41.37 3.14 17.90
CA GLY A 53 -40.30 4.13 17.87
C GLY A 53 -39.84 4.53 16.49
N LYS A 54 -39.17 5.67 16.44
CA LYS A 54 -38.55 6.27 15.24
C LYS A 54 -37.06 6.45 15.51
N GLU A 55 -36.25 6.12 14.51
CA GLU A 55 -34.79 6.28 14.54
C GLU A 55 -34.37 7.23 13.44
N TYR A 56 -33.46 8.13 13.76
CA TYR A 56 -32.96 9.18 12.87
C TYR A 56 -31.45 9.07 12.69
N ASP A 57 -30.97 9.48 11.52
CA ASP A 57 -29.54 9.63 11.23
C ASP A 57 -28.98 10.94 11.83
N ARG A 58 -27.70 11.26 11.53
CA ARG A 58 -27.04 12.49 12.02
C ARG A 58 -27.55 13.77 11.35
N ASN A 59 -28.25 13.67 10.23
CA ASN A 59 -28.83 14.80 9.50
C ASN A 59 -30.26 15.05 9.95
N GLY A 60 -30.79 14.23 10.90
CA GLY A 60 -32.18 14.29 11.36
C GLY A 60 -33.17 13.60 10.41
N GLU A 61 -32.69 12.85 9.41
CA GLU A 61 -33.55 12.11 8.50
C GLU A 61 -34.05 10.82 9.15
N LEU A 62 -35.33 10.50 8.96
CA LEU A 62 -35.93 9.27 9.43
C LEU A 62 -35.33 8.07 8.70
N ILE A 63 -34.72 7.13 9.45
CA ILE A 63 -34.12 5.90 8.89
C ILE A 63 -34.90 4.64 9.25
N PHE A 64 -35.74 4.68 10.31
CA PHE A 64 -36.60 3.56 10.68
C PHE A 64 -37.81 4.03 11.49
N GLU A 65 -38.96 3.45 11.23
CA GLU A 65 -40.16 3.59 12.04
C GLU A 65 -40.83 2.23 12.24
N GLY A 66 -41.08 1.86 13.49
CA GLY A 66 -41.73 0.58 13.76
C GLY A 66 -41.55 0.09 15.20
N GLU A 67 -41.80 -1.19 15.37
CA GLU A 67 -41.80 -1.90 16.66
C GLU A 67 -40.37 -2.32 17.04
N TYR A 68 -40.04 -2.06 18.30
CA TYR A 68 -38.80 -2.51 18.97
C TYR A 68 -39.10 -3.53 20.06
N LEU A 69 -38.19 -4.47 20.28
CA LEU A 69 -38.18 -5.38 21.41
C LEU A 69 -36.75 -5.52 21.95
N TYR A 70 -36.55 -5.20 23.20
CA TYR A 70 -35.22 -5.27 23.87
C TYR A 70 -34.11 -4.56 23.09
N ASN A 71 -34.35 -3.30 22.68
CA ASN A 71 -33.48 -2.46 21.86
C ASN A 71 -33.31 -2.92 20.38
N LYS A 72 -33.98 -3.98 19.93
CA LYS A 72 -33.87 -4.54 18.59
C LYS A 72 -35.12 -4.21 17.76
N LYS A 73 -34.93 -3.90 16.50
CA LYS A 73 -36.02 -3.76 15.53
C LYS A 73 -36.74 -5.11 15.38
N ARG A 74 -38.05 -5.09 15.36
CA ARG A 74 -38.90 -6.28 15.20
C ARG A 74 -39.70 -6.24 13.90
N LYS A 75 -40.44 -5.16 13.65
CA LYS A 75 -41.27 -4.97 12.46
C LYS A 75 -41.40 -3.49 12.17
N GLY A 76 -41.33 -3.09 10.91
CA GLY A 76 -41.47 -1.67 10.56
C GLY A 76 -40.98 -1.35 9.17
N LYS A 77 -40.78 -0.04 8.94
CA LYS A 77 -40.32 0.52 7.68
C LYS A 77 -38.92 1.10 7.86
N GLY A 78 -38.01 0.72 6.98
CA GLY A 78 -36.72 1.35 6.80
C GLY A 78 -36.79 2.38 5.68
N TYR A 79 -36.08 3.50 5.87
CA TYR A 79 -36.11 4.63 4.94
C TYR A 79 -34.71 4.92 4.40
N HIS A 80 -34.66 5.40 3.16
CA HIS A 80 -33.49 5.96 2.53
C HIS A 80 -33.91 7.23 1.79
N ASN A 81 -33.25 8.37 2.07
CA ASN A 81 -33.58 9.69 1.50
C ASN A 81 -35.10 10.02 1.61
N GLY A 82 -35.69 9.76 2.79
CA GLY A 82 -37.09 10.02 3.09
C GLY A 82 -38.11 9.09 2.44
N LYS A 83 -37.66 8.10 1.65
CA LYS A 83 -38.53 7.12 0.96
C LYS A 83 -38.40 5.74 1.60
N VAL A 84 -39.51 4.97 1.61
CA VAL A 84 -39.49 3.60 2.14
C VAL A 84 -38.63 2.71 1.25
N GLU A 85 -37.53 2.20 1.82
CA GLU A 85 -36.62 1.26 1.17
C GLU A 85 -37.02 -0.20 1.47
N TYR A 86 -37.54 -0.45 2.67
CA TYR A 86 -37.91 -1.80 3.11
C TYR A 86 -39.09 -1.74 4.08
N GLU A 87 -39.99 -2.66 3.97
CA GLU A 87 -41.12 -2.87 4.90
C GLU A 87 -41.22 -4.34 5.28
N GLY A 88 -41.16 -4.64 6.58
CA GLY A 88 -41.25 -6.02 7.02
C GLY A 88 -40.77 -6.28 8.42
N GLU A 89 -40.46 -7.54 8.66
CA GLU A 89 -39.91 -8.04 9.93
C GLU A 89 -38.39 -7.94 9.96
N TYR A 90 -37.87 -7.81 11.17
CA TYR A 90 -36.45 -7.79 11.45
C TYR A 90 -36.11 -8.84 12.50
N LEU A 91 -34.97 -9.53 12.33
CA LEU A 91 -34.40 -10.44 13.31
C LEU A 91 -33.01 -9.95 13.71
N TYR A 92 -32.86 -9.56 14.99
CA TYR A 92 -31.60 -8.96 15.52
C TYR A 92 -31.10 -7.78 14.66
N ASP A 93 -32.04 -6.84 14.33
CA ASP A 93 -31.79 -5.65 13.48
C ASP A 93 -31.50 -5.97 11.98
N ARG A 94 -31.63 -7.23 11.54
CA ARG A 94 -31.46 -7.61 10.13
C ARG A 94 -32.83 -7.73 9.45
N LYS A 95 -32.94 -7.28 8.22
CA LYS A 95 -34.09 -7.50 7.36
C LYS A 95 -34.35 -9.00 7.26
N TRP A 96 -35.60 -9.46 7.53
CA TRP A 96 -35.90 -10.89 7.67
C TRP A 96 -37.00 -11.35 6.75
N ASN A 97 -38.25 -10.98 7.00
CA ASN A 97 -39.39 -11.24 6.11
C ASN A 97 -39.97 -9.92 5.67
N GLY A 98 -39.96 -9.61 4.38
CA GLY A 98 -40.52 -8.35 3.92
C GLY A 98 -40.14 -8.00 2.48
N LYS A 99 -40.51 -6.80 2.08
CA LYS A 99 -40.37 -6.30 0.73
C LYS A 99 -39.49 -5.08 0.67
N GLY A 100 -38.66 -5.02 -0.37
CA GLY A 100 -37.85 -3.85 -0.69
C GLY A 100 -38.44 -3.08 -1.89
N TYR A 101 -38.18 -1.76 -1.85
CA TYR A 101 -38.78 -0.82 -2.81
C TYR A 101 -37.71 0.08 -3.41
N ASP A 102 -37.92 0.51 -4.65
CA ASP A 102 -37.14 1.57 -5.28
C ASP A 102 -37.65 2.97 -4.88
N GLU A 103 -37.03 4.02 -5.43
CA GLU A 103 -37.39 5.41 -5.16
C GLU A 103 -38.82 5.79 -5.64
N ASN A 104 -39.39 5.03 -6.55
CA ASN A 104 -40.76 5.19 -7.08
C ASN A 104 -41.78 4.31 -6.36
N HIS A 105 -41.37 3.66 -5.25
CA HIS A 105 -42.16 2.74 -4.45
C HIS A 105 -42.60 1.47 -5.21
N ASN A 106 -41.86 1.05 -6.26
CA ASN A 106 -42.05 -0.24 -6.90
C ASN A 106 -41.33 -1.30 -6.08
N LYS A 107 -42.01 -2.46 -5.89
CA LYS A 107 -41.37 -3.61 -5.25
C LYS A 107 -40.23 -4.14 -6.14
N ILE A 108 -39.01 -4.16 -5.62
CA ILE A 108 -37.83 -4.64 -6.35
C ILE A 108 -37.26 -5.94 -5.79
N TYR A 109 -37.54 -6.28 -4.52
CA TYR A 109 -37.16 -7.57 -3.95
C TYR A 109 -38.10 -8.01 -2.82
N GLU A 110 -37.95 -9.27 -2.43
CA GLU A 110 -38.62 -9.85 -1.28
C GLU A 110 -37.64 -10.77 -0.53
N LEU A 111 -37.68 -10.72 0.80
CA LEU A 111 -36.92 -11.61 1.69
C LEU A 111 -37.88 -12.56 2.40
N ILE A 112 -37.49 -13.83 2.44
CA ILE A 112 -38.17 -14.89 3.21
C ILE A 112 -37.13 -15.54 4.11
N ASN A 113 -37.32 -15.45 5.42
CA ASN A 113 -36.35 -15.95 6.43
C ASN A 113 -34.94 -15.40 6.22
N GLY A 114 -34.85 -14.12 5.83
CA GLY A 114 -33.56 -13.44 5.58
C GLY A 114 -32.86 -13.87 4.30
N ASN A 115 -33.55 -14.60 3.38
CA ASN A 115 -32.97 -15.11 2.15
C ASN A 115 -33.63 -14.46 0.95
N GLY A 116 -32.85 -14.14 -0.09
CA GLY A 116 -33.30 -13.55 -1.34
C GLY A 116 -32.24 -12.70 -2.00
N LYS A 117 -32.59 -12.13 -3.17
CA LYS A 117 -31.76 -11.10 -3.80
C LYS A 117 -32.23 -9.74 -3.31
N VAL A 118 -31.30 -8.84 -3.01
CA VAL A 118 -31.60 -7.52 -2.45
C VAL A 118 -30.94 -6.41 -3.23
N VAL A 119 -31.53 -5.23 -3.14
CA VAL A 119 -30.88 -3.94 -3.39
C VAL A 119 -30.90 -3.20 -2.05
N GLU A 120 -29.73 -2.90 -1.51
CA GLU A 120 -29.56 -2.24 -0.23
C GLU A 120 -28.76 -0.95 -0.41
N TYR A 121 -29.31 0.17 0.05
CA TYR A 121 -28.60 1.46 0.04
C TYR A 121 -27.84 1.64 1.37
N PHE A 122 -26.61 2.10 1.31
CA PHE A 122 -25.84 2.46 2.49
C PHE A 122 -25.55 3.96 2.45
N GLY A 123 -26.20 4.67 3.35
CA GLY A 123 -26.34 6.13 3.38
C GLY A 123 -25.09 6.90 2.93
N GLY A 124 -25.24 7.68 1.85
CA GLY A 124 -24.18 8.54 1.31
C GLY A 124 -23.03 7.82 0.60
N ALA A 125 -22.99 6.47 0.57
CA ALA A 125 -21.86 5.70 0.06
C ALA A 125 -22.16 4.83 -1.18
N GLY A 126 -23.43 4.71 -1.61
CA GLY A 126 -23.83 3.89 -2.76
C GLY A 126 -24.78 2.76 -2.41
N ARG A 127 -24.78 1.68 -3.20
CA ARG A 127 -25.67 0.54 -2.99
C ARG A 127 -24.97 -0.80 -3.21
N PHE A 128 -25.55 -1.84 -2.59
CA PHE A 128 -25.26 -3.24 -2.81
C PHE A 128 -26.42 -3.90 -3.57
N GLU A 129 -26.11 -4.71 -4.56
CA GLU A 129 -27.03 -5.56 -5.28
C GLU A 129 -26.53 -7.00 -5.21
N GLY A 130 -27.28 -7.91 -4.60
CA GLY A 130 -26.78 -9.28 -4.48
C GLY A 130 -27.63 -10.19 -3.60
N GLU A 131 -27.02 -11.29 -3.21
CA GLU A 131 -27.71 -12.36 -2.50
C GLU A 131 -27.56 -12.19 -0.97
N TYR A 132 -28.65 -12.50 -0.27
CA TYR A 132 -28.69 -12.58 1.18
C TYR A 132 -28.98 -14.01 1.63
N LEU A 133 -28.30 -14.43 2.68
CA LEU A 133 -28.56 -15.64 3.45
C LEU A 133 -28.60 -15.29 4.94
N ASN A 134 -29.69 -15.66 5.62
CA ASN A 134 -29.88 -15.35 7.04
C ASN A 134 -29.70 -13.85 7.38
N GLY A 135 -30.22 -12.97 6.50
CA GLY A 135 -30.19 -11.51 6.67
C GLY A 135 -28.79 -10.88 6.53
N LYS A 136 -27.85 -11.53 5.85
CA LYS A 136 -26.51 -11.02 5.55
C LYS A 136 -26.18 -11.23 4.09
N ARG A 137 -25.34 -10.35 3.52
CA ARG A 137 -24.74 -10.54 2.19
C ARG A 137 -24.03 -11.89 2.15
N ASN A 138 -24.39 -12.74 1.21
CA ASN A 138 -23.86 -14.10 1.05
C ASN A 138 -24.12 -14.59 -0.38
N GLY A 139 -23.16 -15.24 -1.01
CA GLY A 139 -23.23 -15.54 -2.43
C GLY A 139 -22.68 -14.41 -3.28
N TYR A 140 -23.17 -14.22 -4.49
CA TYR A 140 -22.65 -13.21 -5.40
C TYR A 140 -23.33 -11.85 -5.19
N GLY A 141 -22.54 -10.77 -5.30
CA GLY A 141 -23.05 -9.41 -5.21
C GLY A 141 -22.14 -8.36 -5.84
N LYS A 142 -22.71 -7.16 -6.00
CA LYS A 142 -22.05 -5.97 -6.55
C LYS A 142 -22.21 -4.81 -5.59
N GLU A 143 -21.18 -4.01 -5.46
CA GLU A 143 -21.23 -2.72 -4.79
C GLU A 143 -21.02 -1.61 -5.83
N LEU A 144 -21.86 -0.60 -5.78
CA LEU A 144 -21.78 0.59 -6.62
C LEU A 144 -21.67 1.83 -5.76
N ASP A 145 -20.94 2.84 -6.23
CA ASP A 145 -20.87 4.15 -5.58
C ASP A 145 -22.15 4.98 -5.84
N THR A 146 -22.18 6.20 -5.33
CA THR A 146 -23.31 7.14 -5.49
C THR A 146 -23.51 7.59 -6.94
N CYS A 147 -22.50 7.46 -7.79
CA CYS A 147 -22.54 7.76 -9.22
C CYS A 147 -22.87 6.52 -10.08
N ASN A 148 -23.23 5.38 -9.45
CA ASN A 148 -23.46 4.10 -10.09
C ASN A 148 -22.21 3.45 -10.72
N ASN A 149 -21.00 3.89 -10.37
CA ASN A 149 -19.79 3.19 -10.79
C ASN A 149 -19.61 1.92 -9.95
N LEU A 150 -19.25 0.83 -10.62
CA LEU A 150 -18.92 -0.42 -9.97
C LEU A 150 -17.63 -0.26 -9.15
N ILE A 151 -17.68 -0.58 -7.84
CA ILE A 151 -16.53 -0.59 -6.93
C ILE A 151 -16.10 -1.99 -6.52
N TYR A 152 -17.03 -2.95 -6.55
CA TYR A 152 -16.74 -4.37 -6.30
C TYR A 152 -17.79 -5.25 -6.95
N GLU A 153 -17.38 -6.40 -7.45
CA GLU A 153 -18.25 -7.53 -7.79
C GLU A 153 -17.56 -8.83 -7.38
N GLY A 154 -18.33 -9.74 -6.80
CA GLY A 154 -17.76 -11.02 -6.36
C GLY A 154 -18.57 -11.70 -5.26
N GLU A 155 -17.90 -12.64 -4.60
CA GLU A 155 -18.49 -13.49 -3.59
C GLU A 155 -18.47 -12.82 -2.21
N TYR A 156 -19.51 -13.12 -1.42
CA TYR A 156 -19.68 -12.68 -0.03
C TYR A 156 -19.94 -13.88 0.87
N LEU A 157 -19.42 -13.80 2.08
CA LEU A 157 -19.70 -14.73 3.16
C LEU A 157 -19.96 -13.97 4.46
N ASN A 158 -21.14 -14.20 5.06
CA ASN A 158 -21.53 -13.59 6.35
C ASN A 158 -21.41 -12.05 6.37
N GLY A 159 -21.69 -11.37 5.25
CA GLY A 159 -21.71 -9.92 5.13
C GLY A 159 -20.37 -9.29 4.69
N LYS A 160 -19.33 -10.08 4.47
CA LYS A 160 -18.01 -9.62 4.03
C LYS A 160 -17.66 -10.18 2.66
N ARG A 161 -16.89 -9.42 1.87
CA ARG A 161 -16.27 -9.91 0.63
C ARG A 161 -15.40 -11.12 0.98
N ASN A 162 -15.63 -12.25 0.33
CA ASN A 162 -14.92 -13.50 0.64
C ASN A 162 -15.04 -14.47 -0.53
N GLY A 163 -13.92 -15.05 -0.99
CA GLY A 163 -13.86 -15.81 -2.22
C GLY A 163 -13.50 -14.93 -3.42
N LYS A 164 -13.86 -15.36 -4.62
CA LYS A 164 -13.46 -14.68 -5.86
C LYS A 164 -14.19 -13.36 -6.05
N GLY A 165 -13.44 -12.33 -6.50
CA GLY A 165 -14.01 -11.02 -6.77
C GLY A 165 -13.08 -10.08 -7.52
N LYS A 166 -13.66 -8.94 -7.93
CA LYS A 166 -12.96 -7.85 -8.62
C LYS A 166 -13.26 -6.54 -7.92
N LYS A 167 -12.23 -5.75 -7.69
CA LYS A 167 -12.31 -4.41 -7.12
C LYS A 167 -11.98 -3.38 -8.17
N TYR A 168 -12.75 -2.29 -8.19
CA TYR A 168 -12.61 -1.21 -9.15
C TYR A 168 -12.44 0.15 -8.45
N TYR A 169 -11.89 1.10 -9.17
CA TYR A 169 -11.80 2.50 -8.79
C TYR A 169 -11.99 3.37 -10.03
N TYR A 170 -13.03 4.21 -10.04
CA TYR A 170 -13.45 5.00 -11.21
C TYR A 170 -13.47 4.19 -12.52
N GLY A 171 -14.06 2.98 -12.48
CA GLY A 171 -14.18 2.09 -13.63
C GLY A 171 -12.89 1.34 -14.02
N LYS A 172 -11.75 1.63 -13.40
CA LYS A 172 -10.48 0.91 -13.62
C LYS A 172 -10.41 -0.32 -12.72
N LEU A 173 -10.07 -1.48 -13.27
CA LEU A 173 -9.83 -2.69 -12.48
C LEU A 173 -8.57 -2.52 -11.62
N LEU A 174 -8.77 -2.56 -10.29
CA LEU A 174 -7.67 -2.47 -9.33
C LEU A 174 -7.15 -3.83 -8.89
N PHE A 175 -8.05 -4.80 -8.75
CA PHE A 175 -7.69 -6.12 -8.25
C PHE A 175 -8.67 -7.17 -8.75
N GLU A 176 -8.13 -8.33 -9.11
CA GLU A 176 -8.88 -9.54 -9.44
C GLU A 176 -8.25 -10.74 -8.74
N GLY A 177 -9.05 -11.44 -7.94
CA GLY A 177 -8.54 -12.58 -7.19
C GLY A 177 -9.46 -12.99 -6.06
N GLU A 178 -8.89 -13.53 -5.01
CA GLU A 178 -9.59 -13.96 -3.81
C GLU A 178 -9.55 -12.89 -2.72
N PHE A 179 -10.67 -12.76 -2.03
CA PHE A 179 -10.85 -11.93 -0.85
C PHE A 179 -11.02 -12.82 0.38
N PHE A 180 -10.52 -12.38 1.51
CA PHE A 180 -10.72 -13.04 2.80
C PHE A 180 -11.11 -12.02 3.86
N ASN A 181 -12.26 -12.23 4.50
CA ASN A 181 -12.81 -11.34 5.54
C ASN A 181 -12.96 -9.85 5.14
N GLY A 182 -13.13 -9.55 3.86
CA GLY A 182 -13.28 -8.19 3.33
C GLY A 182 -12.03 -7.62 2.68
N GLU A 183 -10.87 -8.22 2.91
CA GLU A 183 -9.57 -7.76 2.44
C GLU A 183 -9.10 -8.56 1.23
N ILE A 184 -8.24 -7.96 0.39
CA ILE A 184 -7.53 -8.63 -0.69
C ILE A 184 -6.67 -9.74 -0.09
N TRP A 185 -6.72 -10.94 -0.69
CA TRP A 185 -5.97 -12.09 -0.20
C TRP A 185 -4.96 -12.59 -1.22
N THR A 186 -5.39 -13.15 -2.33
CA THR A 186 -4.52 -13.73 -3.37
C THR A 186 -5.05 -13.36 -4.74
N GLY A 187 -4.19 -12.87 -5.63
CA GLY A 187 -4.59 -12.47 -6.99
C GLY A 187 -3.61 -11.53 -7.64
N LYS A 188 -4.13 -10.72 -8.57
CA LYS A 188 -3.35 -9.68 -9.27
C LYS A 188 -4.01 -8.32 -9.09
N GLY A 189 -3.19 -7.31 -8.90
CA GLY A 189 -3.72 -5.97 -8.68
C GLY A 189 -2.78 -4.84 -9.05
N LYS A 190 -3.32 -3.64 -8.95
CA LYS A 190 -2.63 -2.37 -9.21
C LYS A 190 -2.87 -1.43 -8.04
N GLU A 191 -1.84 -0.68 -7.69
CA GLU A 191 -1.92 0.45 -6.77
C GLU A 191 -1.47 1.71 -7.47
N TYR A 192 -2.02 2.85 -7.06
CA TYR A 192 -1.71 4.16 -7.64
C TYR A 192 -1.21 5.11 -6.57
N HIS A 193 -0.33 6.03 -6.96
CA HIS A 193 -0.02 7.23 -6.20
C HIS A 193 -1.21 8.20 -6.19
N TYR A 194 -1.14 9.29 -5.42
CA TYR A 194 -2.23 10.24 -5.24
C TYR A 194 -2.74 10.91 -6.54
N SER A 195 -1.99 10.91 -7.62
CA SER A 195 -2.31 11.57 -8.90
C SER A 195 -2.65 10.59 -10.03
N ASP A 196 -3.24 9.43 -9.72
CA ASP A 196 -3.55 8.36 -10.69
C ASP A 196 -2.32 7.80 -11.44
N VAL A 197 -1.11 8.11 -10.98
CA VAL A 197 0.14 7.51 -11.49
C VAL A 197 0.26 6.11 -10.93
N LEU A 198 0.52 5.13 -11.79
CA LEU A 198 0.70 3.74 -11.38
C LEU A 198 1.88 3.63 -10.40
N LYS A 199 1.64 3.04 -9.24
CA LYS A 199 2.66 2.76 -8.23
C LYS A 199 3.17 1.33 -8.30
N TYR A 200 2.24 0.38 -8.42
CA TYR A 200 2.52 -1.05 -8.42
C TYR A 200 1.54 -1.78 -9.32
N GLU A 201 2.02 -2.78 -10.03
CA GLU A 201 1.20 -3.81 -10.66
C GLU A 201 1.86 -5.17 -10.46
N GLY A 202 1.08 -6.17 -10.00
CA GLY A 202 1.65 -7.48 -9.75
C GLY A 202 0.76 -8.41 -8.95
N GLU A 203 1.40 -9.44 -8.42
CA GLU A 203 0.76 -10.54 -7.70
C GLU A 203 0.69 -10.24 -6.20
N TYR A 204 -0.35 -10.78 -5.56
CA TYR A 204 -0.62 -10.70 -4.13
C TYR A 204 -0.77 -12.09 -3.53
N LEU A 205 -0.23 -12.27 -2.34
CA LEU A 205 -0.44 -13.45 -1.50
C LEU A 205 -0.57 -13.00 -0.04
N ASN A 206 -1.61 -13.48 0.64
CA ASN A 206 -1.91 -13.10 2.03
C ASN A 206 -2.00 -11.58 2.23
N GLY A 207 -2.57 -10.86 1.23
CA GLY A 207 -2.76 -9.41 1.26
C GLY A 207 -1.51 -8.56 1.05
N LYS A 208 -0.37 -9.18 0.72
CA LYS A 208 0.91 -8.51 0.48
C LYS A 208 1.37 -8.72 -0.96
N TRP A 209 2.18 -7.81 -1.48
CA TRP A 209 2.90 -8.00 -2.74
C TRP A 209 3.74 -9.28 -2.65
N ASN A 210 3.57 -10.17 -3.58
CA ASN A 210 4.25 -11.47 -3.57
C ASN A 210 4.23 -12.07 -4.98
N GLY A 211 5.34 -12.71 -5.40
CA GLY A 211 5.48 -13.16 -6.78
C GLY A 211 5.88 -12.02 -7.71
N LYS A 212 5.50 -12.09 -8.97
CA LYS A 212 5.93 -11.13 -10.00
C LYS A 212 5.23 -9.79 -9.86
N GLY A 213 6.01 -8.70 -9.98
CA GLY A 213 5.47 -7.36 -9.95
C GLY A 213 6.42 -6.31 -10.51
N LYS A 214 5.84 -5.12 -10.75
CA LYS A 214 6.52 -3.91 -11.20
C LYS A 214 6.16 -2.76 -10.29
N GLU A 215 7.11 -1.90 -10.00
CA GLU A 215 6.93 -0.70 -9.20
C GLU A 215 7.43 0.52 -9.94
N TYR A 216 6.70 1.61 -9.81
CA TYR A 216 6.97 2.88 -10.48
C TYR A 216 7.05 4.02 -9.45
N ASN A 217 7.86 5.03 -9.72
CA ASN A 217 7.91 6.26 -8.94
C ASN A 217 6.78 7.24 -9.35
N MET A 218 6.74 8.42 -8.71
CA MET A 218 5.73 9.45 -9.01
C MET A 218 5.88 10.06 -10.42
N ASP A 219 7.05 9.93 -11.05
CA ASP A 219 7.33 10.38 -12.41
C ASP A 219 6.99 9.30 -13.45
N ASN A 220 6.32 8.22 -13.02
CA ASN A 220 5.95 7.05 -13.83
C ASN A 220 7.15 6.29 -14.42
N GLU A 221 8.31 6.39 -13.79
CA GLU A 221 9.48 5.61 -14.18
C GLU A 221 9.47 4.26 -13.48
N LEU A 222 9.82 3.20 -14.20
CA LEU A 222 9.99 1.86 -13.67
C LEU A 222 11.23 1.82 -12.75
N ILE A 223 10.99 1.55 -11.44
CA ILE A 223 12.04 1.50 -10.42
C ILE A 223 12.36 0.08 -9.95
N PHE A 224 11.44 -0.86 -10.18
CA PHE A 224 11.65 -2.29 -9.90
C PHE A 224 10.80 -3.16 -10.82
N GLU A 225 11.37 -4.23 -11.33
CA GLU A 225 10.69 -5.31 -12.02
C GLU A 225 11.29 -6.65 -11.58
N GLY A 226 10.45 -7.50 -10.98
CA GLY A 226 10.95 -8.76 -10.46
C GLY A 226 9.97 -9.49 -9.56
N GLU A 227 10.53 -10.22 -8.61
CA GLU A 227 9.78 -10.99 -7.62
C GLU A 227 9.76 -10.30 -6.27
N TYR A 228 8.59 -10.30 -5.66
CA TYR A 228 8.37 -9.87 -4.28
C TYR A 228 8.21 -11.08 -3.37
N LEU A 229 8.67 -10.96 -2.14
CA LEU A 229 8.45 -11.91 -1.07
C LEU A 229 7.94 -11.18 0.18
N ASN A 230 6.70 -11.46 0.58
CA ASN A 230 6.05 -10.85 1.75
C ASN A 230 6.03 -9.30 1.77
N GLY A 231 5.96 -8.67 0.60
CA GLY A 231 5.96 -7.22 0.42
C GLY A 231 7.33 -6.60 0.12
N GLU A 232 8.41 -7.39 0.23
CA GLU A 232 9.78 -6.93 -0.01
C GLU A 232 10.27 -7.31 -1.41
N LYS A 233 11.06 -6.43 -2.05
CA LYS A 233 11.74 -6.70 -3.32
C LYS A 233 12.78 -7.80 -3.12
N TRP A 234 12.61 -8.93 -3.81
CA TRP A 234 13.43 -10.12 -3.57
C TRP A 234 14.44 -10.38 -4.70
N ASN A 235 13.97 -10.68 -5.90
CA ASN A 235 14.78 -10.93 -7.09
C ASN A 235 14.32 -10.06 -8.23
N GLY A 236 15.25 -9.54 -9.04
CA GLY A 236 14.86 -8.76 -10.22
C GLY A 236 15.83 -7.62 -10.53
N LYS A 237 15.35 -6.66 -11.32
CA LYS A 237 16.08 -5.42 -11.63
C LYS A 237 15.53 -4.28 -10.80
N ARG A 238 16.42 -3.50 -10.21
CA ARG A 238 16.07 -2.41 -9.29
C ARG A 238 16.93 -1.19 -9.51
N LYS A 239 16.33 -0.01 -9.35
CA LYS A 239 17.03 1.26 -9.12
C LYS A 239 17.02 1.61 -7.62
N GLU A 240 18.14 2.05 -7.09
CA GLU A 240 18.26 2.61 -5.74
C GLU A 240 18.51 4.11 -5.84
N PHE A 241 17.87 4.86 -4.95
CA PHE A 241 17.91 6.32 -4.96
C PHE A 241 18.45 6.87 -3.65
N GLU A 242 19.19 7.96 -3.74
CA GLU A 242 19.58 8.80 -2.62
C GLU A 242 19.32 10.26 -2.98
N SER A 243 18.55 10.98 -2.14
CA SER A 243 18.17 12.38 -2.37
C SER A 243 17.58 12.67 -3.77
N GLY A 244 16.86 11.71 -4.35
CA GLY A 244 16.23 11.83 -5.68
C GLY A 244 17.10 11.41 -6.85
N HIS A 245 18.40 11.20 -6.66
CA HIS A 245 19.34 10.73 -7.69
C HIS A 245 19.46 9.20 -7.68
N VAL A 246 19.58 8.59 -8.87
CA VAL A 246 19.85 7.17 -9.01
C VAL A 246 21.30 6.91 -8.60
N ILE A 247 21.52 6.17 -7.51
CA ILE A 247 22.87 5.78 -7.07
C ILE A 247 23.30 4.40 -7.54
N TYR A 248 22.32 3.55 -7.89
CA TYR A 248 22.56 2.20 -8.40
C TYR A 248 21.40 1.76 -9.29
N GLU A 249 21.71 1.05 -10.37
CA GLU A 249 20.76 0.25 -11.14
C GLU A 249 21.37 -1.11 -11.48
N GLY A 250 20.61 -2.20 -11.29
CA GLY A 250 21.14 -3.52 -11.56
C GLY A 250 20.27 -4.67 -11.11
N GLU A 251 20.87 -5.84 -11.14
CA GLU A 251 20.25 -7.10 -10.76
C GLU A 251 20.35 -7.33 -9.24
N PHE A 252 19.30 -7.93 -8.69
CA PHE A 252 19.18 -8.31 -7.29
C PHE A 252 18.82 -9.78 -7.16
N LEU A 253 19.39 -10.43 -6.16
CA LEU A 253 19.05 -11.79 -5.74
C LEU A 253 18.97 -11.82 -4.21
N ASN A 254 17.90 -12.40 -3.67
CA ASN A 254 17.65 -12.46 -2.23
C ASN A 254 17.74 -11.08 -1.56
N GLY A 255 17.23 -10.01 -2.23
CA GLY A 255 17.22 -8.64 -1.74
C GLY A 255 18.57 -7.92 -1.76
N LYS A 256 19.63 -8.53 -2.27
CA LYS A 256 20.98 -7.95 -2.36
C LYS A 256 21.40 -7.74 -3.82
N ARG A 257 22.24 -6.72 -4.08
CA ARG A 257 22.88 -6.51 -5.40
C ARG A 257 23.59 -7.80 -5.80
N ASN A 258 23.28 -8.31 -7.02
CA ASN A 258 23.83 -9.57 -7.51
C ASN A 258 23.73 -9.60 -9.04
N GLY A 259 24.71 -10.14 -9.76
CA GLY A 259 24.76 -10.06 -11.20
C GLY A 259 25.27 -8.73 -11.69
N LYS A 260 24.76 -8.20 -12.79
CA LYS A 260 25.25 -6.96 -13.41
C LYS A 260 24.59 -5.73 -12.80
N GLY A 261 25.42 -4.68 -12.59
CA GLY A 261 24.92 -3.41 -12.08
C GLY A 261 25.82 -2.23 -12.42
N LYS A 262 25.28 -1.02 -12.21
CA LYS A 262 25.93 0.26 -12.42
C LYS A 262 25.74 1.14 -11.20
N GLU A 263 26.77 1.86 -10.81
CA GLU A 263 26.71 2.86 -9.74
C GLU A 263 26.94 4.26 -10.32
N TYR A 264 26.27 5.23 -9.75
CA TYR A 264 26.32 6.64 -10.15
C TYR A 264 26.66 7.54 -8.96
N ASP A 265 27.27 8.69 -9.23
CA ASP A 265 27.42 9.76 -8.23
C ASP A 265 26.17 10.64 -8.17
N MET A 266 26.19 11.61 -7.24
CA MET A 266 25.07 12.55 -7.03
C MET A 266 24.88 13.54 -8.19
N ASN A 267 25.72 13.51 -9.24
CA ASN A 267 25.57 14.26 -10.47
C ASN A 267 25.14 13.36 -11.64
N ASP A 268 24.58 12.16 -11.34
CA ASP A 268 24.15 11.15 -12.29
C ASP A 268 25.27 10.63 -13.22
N LYS A 269 26.55 10.81 -12.80
CA LYS A 269 27.70 10.35 -13.56
C LYS A 269 28.01 8.90 -13.18
N LEU A 270 28.20 8.03 -14.20
CA LEU A 270 28.61 6.64 -13.99
C LEU A 270 29.99 6.58 -13.32
N ILE A 271 30.05 5.90 -12.16
CA ILE A 271 31.27 5.70 -11.37
C ILE A 271 31.78 4.27 -11.42
N PHE A 272 30.87 3.30 -11.63
CA PHE A 272 31.21 1.89 -11.75
C PHE A 272 30.18 1.14 -12.59
N GLU A 273 30.63 0.19 -13.40
CA GLU A 273 29.77 -0.85 -13.99
C GLU A 273 30.49 -2.20 -13.87
N GLY A 274 29.72 -3.25 -13.50
CA GLY A 274 30.33 -4.56 -13.31
C GLY A 274 29.41 -5.58 -12.67
N GLU A 275 30.06 -6.62 -12.17
CA GLU A 275 29.41 -7.76 -11.53
C GLU A 275 29.40 -7.60 -10.00
N TYR A 276 28.32 -8.11 -9.38
CA TYR A 276 28.07 -8.08 -7.94
C TYR A 276 27.75 -9.48 -7.43
N LEU A 277 28.16 -9.75 -6.21
CA LEU A 277 27.82 -10.95 -5.47
C LEU A 277 27.50 -10.58 -4.01
N ASN A 278 26.29 -10.95 -3.54
CA ASN A 278 25.84 -10.71 -2.17
C ASN A 278 25.94 -9.25 -1.68
N GLY A 279 25.81 -8.27 -2.57
CA GLY A 279 25.85 -6.84 -2.27
C GLY A 279 27.16 -6.16 -2.57
N GLU A 280 28.24 -6.89 -2.85
CA GLU A 280 29.57 -6.35 -3.09
C GLU A 280 29.99 -6.52 -4.56
N ARG A 281 30.84 -5.58 -5.06
CA ARG A 281 31.48 -5.72 -6.38
C ARG A 281 32.31 -7.01 -6.38
N ASN A 282 32.05 -7.90 -7.34
CA ASN A 282 32.70 -9.20 -7.42
C ASN A 282 32.65 -9.74 -8.87
N GLY A 283 33.78 -10.15 -9.41
CA GLY A 283 33.89 -10.50 -10.82
C GLY A 283 34.38 -9.34 -11.66
N LYS A 284 34.01 -9.27 -12.94
CA LYS A 284 34.51 -8.23 -13.86
C LYS A 284 33.81 -6.91 -13.64
N GLY A 285 34.60 -5.83 -13.71
CA GLY A 285 34.05 -4.47 -13.55
C GLY A 285 35.02 -3.40 -14.06
N LYS A 286 34.43 -2.21 -14.24
CA LYS A 286 35.12 -1.01 -14.66
C LYS A 286 34.72 0.17 -13.79
N GLU A 287 35.71 0.84 -13.25
CA GLU A 287 35.58 2.03 -12.42
C GLU A 287 36.03 3.25 -13.23
N TYR A 288 35.27 4.32 -13.16
CA TYR A 288 35.47 5.53 -13.93
C TYR A 288 35.96 6.68 -13.06
N LYS A 289 36.80 7.53 -13.64
CA LYS A 289 37.23 8.78 -12.99
C LYS A 289 36.05 9.71 -12.76
N THR A 290 35.96 10.25 -11.55
CA THR A 290 34.97 11.25 -11.15
C THR A 290 35.64 12.40 -10.39
N ILE A 291 34.87 13.43 -10.00
CA ILE A 291 35.36 14.54 -9.18
C ILE A 291 35.82 14.06 -7.79
N LEU A 292 35.14 13.02 -7.25
CA LEU A 292 35.42 12.47 -5.91
C LEU A 292 36.40 11.29 -5.91
N ASN A 293 36.53 10.62 -7.04
CA ASN A 293 37.43 9.48 -7.23
C ASN A 293 38.17 9.63 -8.54
N ASP A 294 39.43 10.06 -8.45
CA ASP A 294 40.27 10.27 -9.61
C ASP A 294 40.76 8.96 -10.27
N ASN A 295 40.60 7.81 -9.58
CA ASN A 295 41.15 6.54 -10.02
C ASN A 295 40.30 5.88 -11.07
N GLU A 296 40.92 5.24 -12.06
CA GLU A 296 40.31 4.39 -13.08
C GLU A 296 40.81 2.96 -12.90
N PHE A 297 39.92 1.99 -13.10
CA PHE A 297 40.31 0.58 -13.05
C PHE A 297 39.38 -0.26 -13.92
N GLU A 298 39.94 -1.22 -14.64
CA GLU A 298 39.21 -2.21 -15.40
C GLU A 298 39.82 -3.59 -15.13
N GLY A 299 38.99 -4.50 -14.60
CA GLY A 299 39.49 -5.81 -14.21
C GLY A 299 38.53 -6.61 -13.36
N GLU A 300 39.09 -7.43 -12.50
CA GLU A 300 38.38 -8.26 -11.56
C GLU A 300 38.30 -7.62 -10.18
N TYR A 301 37.17 -7.79 -9.54
CA TYR A 301 36.89 -7.40 -8.15
C TYR A 301 36.68 -8.64 -7.30
N LEU A 302 37.08 -8.58 -6.04
CA LEU A 302 36.86 -9.62 -5.06
C LEU A 302 36.45 -8.97 -3.73
N ASN A 303 35.23 -9.30 -3.25
CA ASN A 303 34.68 -8.78 -1.98
C ASN A 303 34.79 -7.24 -1.88
N GLY A 304 34.31 -6.53 -2.91
CA GLY A 304 34.28 -5.08 -2.99
C GLY A 304 35.59 -4.40 -3.37
N LYS A 305 36.72 -5.14 -3.46
CA LYS A 305 38.06 -4.59 -3.71
C LYS A 305 38.53 -4.93 -5.13
N ARG A 306 39.31 -4.00 -5.73
CA ARG A 306 40.08 -4.28 -6.95
C ARG A 306 40.97 -5.50 -6.72
N TRP A 307 40.95 -6.45 -7.65
CA TRP A 307 41.76 -7.68 -7.50
C TRP A 307 42.82 -7.80 -8.60
N ASN A 308 42.46 -8.12 -9.81
CA ASN A 308 43.38 -8.27 -10.93
C ASN A 308 42.91 -7.43 -12.09
N GLY A 309 43.79 -6.63 -12.71
CA GLY A 309 43.39 -5.79 -13.83
C GLY A 309 44.40 -4.75 -14.22
N LYS A 310 43.88 -3.71 -14.88
CA LYS A 310 44.66 -2.52 -15.26
C LYS A 310 43.99 -1.28 -14.72
N GLY A 311 44.79 -0.32 -14.29
CA GLY A 311 44.22 0.90 -13.75
C GLY A 311 45.19 2.07 -13.77
N LYS A 312 44.63 3.23 -13.40
CA LYS A 312 45.33 4.46 -13.18
C LYS A 312 45.07 4.97 -11.78
N GLU A 313 46.09 5.46 -11.13
CA GLU A 313 46.00 6.11 -9.83
C GLU A 313 46.38 7.57 -9.98
N TYR A 314 45.62 8.42 -9.32
CA TYR A 314 45.80 9.86 -9.31
C TYR A 314 45.98 10.37 -7.88
N LYS A 315 46.71 11.46 -7.74
CA LYS A 315 46.86 12.20 -6.50
C LYS A 315 46.68 13.68 -6.76
N TYR A 316 45.69 14.28 -6.09
CA TYR A 316 45.28 15.68 -6.29
C TYR A 316 44.95 16.04 -7.75
N GLY A 317 44.45 15.07 -8.53
CA GLY A 317 44.08 15.23 -9.96
C GLY A 317 45.20 14.84 -10.92
N ASP A 318 46.46 14.70 -10.46
CA ASP A 318 47.62 14.34 -11.31
C ASP A 318 47.82 12.83 -11.37
N LEU A 319 48.08 12.30 -12.54
CA LEU A 319 48.36 10.88 -12.78
C LEU A 319 49.70 10.51 -12.13
N ILE A 320 49.67 9.59 -11.14
CA ILE A 320 50.87 9.11 -10.48
C ILE A 320 51.27 7.70 -10.89
N TYR A 321 50.35 6.89 -11.38
CA TYR A 321 50.60 5.52 -11.83
C TYR A 321 49.60 5.08 -12.87
N GLU A 322 50.05 4.35 -13.89
CA GLU A 322 49.22 3.53 -14.78
C GLU A 322 49.87 2.16 -14.97
N GLY A 323 49.12 1.08 -14.85
CA GLY A 323 49.69 -0.25 -14.99
C GLY A 323 48.79 -1.40 -14.57
N GLU A 324 49.43 -2.53 -14.40
CA GLU A 324 48.77 -3.80 -14.03
C GLU A 324 48.72 -3.91 -12.48
N PHE A 325 47.64 -4.59 -12.03
CA PHE A 325 47.36 -4.92 -10.64
C PHE A 325 47.16 -6.41 -10.47
N LEU A 326 47.65 -6.97 -9.38
CA LEU A 326 47.42 -8.33 -8.93
C LEU A 326 47.19 -8.32 -7.42
N ASN A 327 46.13 -9.03 -6.95
CA ASN A 327 45.75 -9.06 -5.55
C ASN A 327 45.55 -7.66 -4.93
N GLY A 328 45.12 -6.68 -5.73
CA GLY A 328 44.88 -5.29 -5.30
C GLY A 328 46.14 -4.40 -5.21
N GLU A 329 47.30 -4.93 -5.55
CA GLU A 329 48.59 -4.20 -5.52
C GLU A 329 49.17 -4.00 -6.92
N ARG A 330 49.93 -2.93 -7.13
CA ARG A 330 50.69 -2.73 -8.40
C ARG A 330 51.54 -3.96 -8.67
N ASN A 331 51.38 -4.57 -9.84
CA ASN A 331 52.07 -5.80 -10.21
C ASN A 331 52.18 -5.89 -11.74
N GLY A 332 53.24 -6.52 -12.28
CA GLY A 332 53.43 -6.56 -13.72
C GLY A 332 53.92 -5.25 -14.26
N LYS A 333 53.54 -4.89 -15.49
CA LYS A 333 54.05 -3.70 -16.17
C LYS A 333 53.34 -2.43 -15.72
N GLY A 334 54.10 -1.37 -15.44
CA GLY A 334 53.57 -0.08 -15.03
C GLY A 334 54.48 1.08 -15.26
N LYS A 335 53.87 2.28 -15.18
CA LYS A 335 54.54 3.57 -15.31
C LYS A 335 54.17 4.44 -14.12
N GLU A 336 55.16 5.16 -13.59
CA GLU A 336 54.99 6.19 -12.55
C GLU A 336 55.36 7.57 -13.08
N TYR A 337 54.61 8.56 -12.55
CA TYR A 337 54.79 9.97 -12.92
C TYR A 337 55.02 10.81 -11.67
N ASP A 338 55.72 11.93 -11.80
CA ASP A 338 55.84 12.95 -10.77
C ASP A 338 54.64 13.93 -10.79
N ASP A 339 54.62 14.86 -9.81
CA ASP A 339 53.54 15.86 -9.66
C ASP A 339 53.45 16.84 -10.84
N ASP A 340 54.48 16.90 -11.73
CA ASP A 340 54.49 17.66 -12.99
C ASP A 340 54.01 16.81 -14.20
N GLY A 341 53.53 15.56 -13.96
CA GLY A 341 53.05 14.63 -15.00
C GLY A 341 54.20 14.01 -15.83
N LYS A 342 55.44 14.14 -15.39
CA LYS A 342 56.59 13.59 -16.10
C LYS A 342 56.84 12.14 -15.72
N LEU A 343 57.05 11.26 -16.68
CA LEU A 343 57.39 9.87 -16.50
C LEU A 343 58.73 9.73 -15.70
N ILE A 344 58.66 9.15 -14.50
CA ILE A 344 59.85 8.92 -13.60
C ILE A 344 60.28 7.46 -13.57
N PHE A 345 59.36 6.53 -13.84
CA PHE A 345 59.68 5.11 -13.88
C PHE A 345 58.80 4.38 -14.88
N GLU A 346 59.37 3.47 -15.65
CA GLU A 346 58.67 2.53 -16.51
C GLU A 346 59.31 1.15 -16.35
N GLY A 347 58.55 0.16 -15.91
CA GLY A 347 59.11 -1.16 -15.62
C GLY A 347 58.11 -2.15 -15.06
N GLU A 348 58.68 -3.13 -14.37
CA GLU A 348 57.89 -4.19 -13.71
C GLU A 348 57.74 -3.93 -12.22
N TYR A 349 56.61 -4.28 -11.69
CA TYR A 349 56.24 -4.21 -10.27
C TYR A 349 55.97 -5.61 -9.72
N LEU A 350 56.28 -5.78 -8.44
CA LEU A 350 55.91 -6.98 -7.68
C LEU A 350 55.47 -6.54 -6.27
N ASN A 351 54.22 -6.89 -5.91
CA ASN A 351 53.62 -6.58 -4.63
C ASN A 351 53.83 -5.10 -4.20
N GLY A 352 53.41 -4.18 -5.10
CA GLY A 352 53.47 -2.73 -4.91
C GLY A 352 54.86 -2.10 -5.06
N LYS A 353 55.94 -2.88 -5.26
CA LYS A 353 57.32 -2.39 -5.35
C LYS A 353 57.86 -2.49 -6.77
N ARG A 354 58.71 -1.50 -7.17
CA ARG A 354 59.47 -1.55 -8.41
C ARG A 354 60.44 -2.74 -8.38
N LEU A 355 60.40 -3.60 -9.39
CA LEU A 355 61.27 -4.79 -9.50
C LEU A 355 62.39 -4.54 -10.54
N ASN A 356 62.03 -4.30 -11.80
CA ASN A 356 62.96 -4.04 -12.88
C ASN A 356 62.42 -2.92 -13.77
N GLY A 357 63.26 -1.96 -14.21
CA GLY A 357 62.80 -0.92 -15.11
C GLY A 357 63.81 0.21 -15.35
N LYS A 358 63.39 1.16 -16.15
CA LYS A 358 64.19 2.36 -16.46
C LYS A 358 63.74 3.52 -15.58
N ILE A 359 64.64 4.05 -14.77
CA ILE A 359 64.44 5.28 -13.99
C ILE A 359 64.83 6.43 -14.92
N LYS A 360 63.92 7.39 -15.21
CA LYS A 360 64.27 8.64 -15.87
C LYS A 360 64.66 9.66 -14.81
N ALA A 361 65.91 10.12 -14.88
CA ALA A 361 66.47 11.09 -13.89
C ALA A 361 65.62 12.37 -13.86
N VAL A 362 65.05 12.73 -12.73
CA VAL A 362 64.50 14.06 -12.47
C VAL A 362 65.65 15.03 -12.38
N LYS A 363 65.83 15.91 -13.39
CA LYS A 363 66.72 17.05 -13.24
C LYS A 363 66.17 17.91 -12.11
N LYS A 364 66.91 17.99 -10.97
CA LYS A 364 66.63 19.01 -9.98
C LYS A 364 66.69 20.37 -10.67
N LYS A 365 65.65 21.16 -10.61
CA LYS A 365 65.78 22.60 -10.85
C LYS A 365 66.66 23.13 -9.71
N GLU A 366 67.92 23.46 -10.02
CA GLU A 366 68.69 24.34 -9.19
C GLU A 366 68.05 25.72 -9.20
N ASN A 367 67.68 26.21 -8.00
CA ASN A 367 67.20 27.57 -7.80
C ASN A 367 68.36 28.55 -7.92
#